data_b8873414f009216c0f705f62ff102daa
#
_entry.id   b8873414f009216c0f705f62ff102daa
#
_cell.length_a   1.000
_cell.length_b   1.000
_cell.length_c   1.000
_cell.angle_alpha   90.00
_cell.angle_beta   90.00
_cell.angle_gamma   90.00
#
_symmetry.space_group_name_H-M   'P 1'
#
loop_
_entity.id
_entity.type
_entity.pdbx_description
1 polymer ?
#
loop_
_entity_poly.entity_id
_entity_poly.type
_entity_poly.pdbx_seq_one_letter_code
_entity_poly.pdbx_strand_id
1 'polypeptide(L)'
;MEIVYDRGGLIPVVVQDAQSQAVLMLAYMNRAALQLTLQTGEAHFWSRSRQQLWHKGATSGNTQQVVDLQLDCDGDALLMRVNPAGPACHTGRTSCFHNPIDPIDWQGENHDPR
;
A
#
# COMPACT_ATOMS: atom_id res chain seq x y z
N MET A 1 -17.49 6.56 10.06
CA MET A 1 -16.26 6.41 10.86
C MET A 1 -15.21 7.37 10.36
N GLU A 2 -14.51 8.02 11.25
CA GLU A 2 -13.45 8.94 10.89
C GLU A 2 -12.16 8.20 10.55
N ILE A 3 -11.39 8.77 9.62
CA ILE A 3 -10.05 8.29 9.29
C ILE A 3 -9.09 8.87 10.33
N VAL A 4 -8.32 7.99 10.96
CA VAL A 4 -7.33 8.36 11.97
C VAL A 4 -5.94 8.28 11.36
N TYR A 5 -5.38 9.44 11.00
CA TYR A 5 -4.01 9.53 10.51
C TYR A 5 -3.04 9.51 11.70
N ASP A 6 -1.83 9.02 11.46
CA ASP A 6 -0.79 9.04 12.49
C ASP A 6 -0.29 10.48 12.71
N ARG A 7 0.71 10.63 13.60
CA ARG A 7 1.28 11.95 13.91
C ARG A 7 1.91 12.64 12.70
N GLY A 8 2.38 11.88 11.75
CA GLY A 8 2.94 12.40 10.51
C GLY A 8 1.90 12.70 9.44
N GLY A 9 0.63 12.49 9.74
CA GLY A 9 -0.46 12.69 8.78
C GLY A 9 -0.61 11.55 7.79
N LEU A 10 -0.12 10.35 8.11
CA LEU A 10 -0.15 9.19 7.23
C LEU A 10 -1.05 8.08 7.76
N ILE A 11 -1.58 7.28 6.85
CA ILE A 11 -2.31 6.06 7.17
C ILE A 11 -1.75 4.92 6.32
N PRO A 12 -1.50 3.74 6.93
CA PRO A 12 -1.05 2.60 6.16
C PRO A 12 -2.19 2.03 5.31
N VAL A 13 -1.83 1.53 4.14
CA VAL A 13 -2.78 1.00 3.16
C VAL A 13 -2.30 -0.37 2.72
N VAL A 14 -3.10 -1.39 2.98
CA VAL A 14 -2.90 -2.72 2.40
C VAL A 14 -3.59 -2.74 1.05
N VAL A 15 -2.86 -3.08 -0.01
CA VAL A 15 -3.40 -3.15 -1.37
C VAL A 15 -3.60 -4.61 -1.73
N GLN A 16 -4.81 -4.94 -2.15
CA GLN A 16 -5.23 -6.30 -2.45
C GLN A 16 -5.84 -6.36 -3.84
N ASP A 17 -5.51 -7.40 -4.60
CA ASP A 17 -6.17 -7.69 -5.87
C ASP A 17 -7.63 -8.07 -5.61
N ALA A 18 -8.57 -7.34 -6.20
CA ALA A 18 -9.99 -7.56 -5.99
C ALA A 18 -10.47 -8.91 -6.52
N GLN A 19 -9.79 -9.49 -7.50
CA GLN A 19 -10.18 -10.76 -8.11
C GLN A 19 -9.50 -11.95 -7.46
N SER A 20 -8.17 -11.94 -7.39
CA SER A 20 -7.41 -13.05 -6.82
C SER A 20 -7.36 -13.05 -5.30
N GLN A 21 -7.63 -11.89 -4.70
CA GLN A 21 -7.47 -11.62 -3.27
C GLN A 21 -6.03 -11.67 -2.79
N ALA A 22 -5.07 -11.71 -3.70
CA ALA A 22 -3.66 -11.63 -3.32
C ALA A 22 -3.34 -10.27 -2.71
N VAL A 23 -2.58 -10.27 -1.63
CA VAL A 23 -2.04 -9.04 -1.07
C VAL A 23 -0.89 -8.59 -1.97
N LEU A 24 -0.98 -7.38 -2.51
CA LEU A 24 -0.04 -6.89 -3.51
C LEU A 24 1.09 -6.08 -2.91
N MET A 25 0.77 -5.19 -1.98
CA MET A 25 1.75 -4.29 -1.38
C MET A 25 1.17 -3.62 -0.15
N LEU A 26 2.04 -2.98 0.61
CA LEU A 26 1.65 -2.05 1.66
C LEU A 26 2.31 -0.70 1.38
N ALA A 27 1.53 0.35 1.46
CA ALA A 27 1.99 1.70 1.20
C ALA A 27 1.34 2.66 2.21
N TYR A 28 1.56 3.95 2.02
CA TYR A 28 1.01 4.99 2.89
C TYR A 28 0.30 6.04 2.07
N MET A 29 -0.71 6.65 2.68
CA MET A 29 -1.41 7.79 2.11
C MET A 29 -1.43 8.92 3.12
N ASN A 30 -1.28 10.16 2.63
CA ASN A 30 -1.72 11.33 3.35
C ASN A 30 -3.10 11.73 2.83
N ARG A 31 -3.67 12.82 3.35
CA ARG A 31 -4.99 13.29 2.90
C ARG A 31 -5.02 13.58 1.40
N ALA A 32 -3.95 14.18 0.88
CA ALA A 32 -3.87 14.53 -0.55
C ALA A 32 -3.86 13.28 -1.43
N ALA A 33 -3.12 12.24 -1.03
CA ALA A 33 -3.08 10.97 -1.77
C ALA A 33 -4.45 10.30 -1.79
N LEU A 34 -5.13 10.27 -0.65
CA LEU A 34 -6.48 9.70 -0.58
C LEU A 34 -7.46 10.49 -1.44
N GLN A 35 -7.40 11.81 -1.38
CA GLN A 35 -8.27 12.67 -2.18
C GLN A 35 -8.07 12.44 -3.67
N LEU A 36 -6.82 12.38 -4.14
CA LEU A 36 -6.50 12.09 -5.54
C LEU A 36 -7.00 10.70 -5.95
N THR A 37 -6.84 9.72 -5.08
CA THR A 37 -7.33 8.37 -5.35
C THR A 37 -8.84 8.35 -5.53
N LEU A 38 -9.57 9.06 -4.67
CA LEU A 38 -11.03 9.14 -4.77
C LEU A 38 -11.49 9.91 -6.02
N GLN A 39 -10.75 10.94 -6.41
CA GLN A 39 -11.08 11.75 -7.59
C GLN A 39 -10.81 11.03 -8.90
N THR A 40 -9.71 10.29 -8.98
CA THR A 40 -9.25 9.68 -10.23
C THR A 40 -9.69 8.23 -10.38
N GLY A 41 -9.99 7.55 -9.29
CA GLY A 41 -10.23 6.10 -9.29
C GLY A 41 -8.96 5.26 -9.39
N GLU A 42 -7.79 5.88 -9.41
CA GLU A 42 -6.49 5.20 -9.47
C GLU A 42 -5.68 5.43 -8.22
N ALA A 43 -4.92 4.42 -7.81
CA ALA A 43 -4.18 4.47 -6.56
C ALA A 43 -3.08 5.52 -6.57
N HIS A 44 -3.12 6.40 -5.58
CA HIS A 44 -2.09 7.39 -5.28
C HIS A 44 -1.64 7.16 -3.85
N PHE A 45 -0.36 7.31 -3.60
CA PHE A 45 0.26 7.09 -2.30
C PHE A 45 1.16 8.26 -1.92
N TRP A 46 1.60 8.25 -0.68
CA TRP A 46 2.66 9.13 -0.21
C TRP A 46 3.94 8.32 -0.06
N SER A 47 4.98 8.72 -0.77
CA SER A 47 6.30 8.12 -0.63
C SER A 47 7.01 8.71 0.58
N ARG A 48 7.24 7.90 1.61
CA ARG A 48 7.93 8.34 2.82
C ARG A 48 9.40 8.66 2.56
N SER A 49 10.05 7.85 1.72
CA SER A 49 11.47 8.03 1.42
C SER A 49 11.74 9.26 0.56
N ARG A 50 10.83 9.56 -0.38
CA ARG A 50 10.98 10.69 -1.30
C ARG A 50 10.24 11.93 -0.84
N GLN A 51 9.39 11.81 0.16
CA GLN A 51 8.57 12.91 0.68
C GLN A 51 7.75 13.57 -0.44
N GLN A 52 7.05 12.77 -1.21
CA GLN A 52 6.23 13.27 -2.31
C GLN A 52 5.05 12.34 -2.62
N LEU A 53 4.05 12.90 -3.28
CA LEU A 53 2.93 12.13 -3.82
C LEU A 53 3.42 11.21 -4.93
N TRP A 54 2.82 10.02 -4.99
CA TRP A 54 3.19 8.99 -5.94
C TRP A 54 1.93 8.40 -6.57
N HIS A 55 1.75 8.66 -7.86
CA HIS A 55 0.71 8.01 -8.66
C HIS A 55 1.24 6.63 -9.10
N LYS A 56 0.68 5.58 -8.54
CA LYS A 56 1.11 4.21 -8.85
C LYS A 56 0.93 3.93 -10.32
N GLY A 57 2.03 3.57 -10.99
CA GLY A 57 2.01 3.21 -12.40
C GLY A 57 2.10 4.38 -13.37
N ALA A 58 2.29 5.63 -12.90
CA ALA A 58 2.37 6.79 -13.78
C ALA A 58 3.48 6.66 -14.82
N THR A 59 4.61 6.03 -14.46
CA THR A 59 5.74 5.83 -15.37
C THR A 59 5.72 4.44 -16.00
N SER A 60 5.45 3.41 -15.20
CA SER A 60 5.53 2.02 -15.64
C SER A 60 4.30 1.55 -16.43
N GLY A 61 3.18 2.24 -16.30
CA GLY A 61 1.90 1.79 -16.82
C GLY A 61 1.17 0.79 -15.91
N ASN A 62 1.79 0.37 -14.81
CA ASN A 62 1.21 -0.60 -13.89
C ASN A 62 0.32 0.10 -12.87
N THR A 63 -0.72 0.75 -13.36
CA THR A 63 -1.69 1.46 -12.53
C THR A 63 -2.55 0.48 -11.75
N GLN A 64 -3.21 0.97 -10.72
CA GLN A 64 -4.13 0.19 -9.89
C GLN A 64 -5.46 0.93 -9.84
N GLN A 65 -6.45 0.37 -10.52
CA GLN A 65 -7.80 0.91 -10.51
C GLN A 65 -8.49 0.49 -9.21
N VAL A 66 -8.97 1.45 -8.45
CA VAL A 66 -9.59 1.18 -7.16
C VAL A 66 -11.00 0.67 -7.34
N VAL A 67 -11.28 -0.48 -6.71
CA VAL A 67 -12.62 -1.06 -6.65
C VAL A 67 -13.34 -0.55 -5.41
N ASP A 68 -12.72 -0.67 -4.26
CA ASP A 68 -13.26 -0.14 -3.01
C ASP A 68 -12.16 0.11 -1.98
N LEU A 69 -12.53 0.84 -0.95
CA LEU A 69 -11.67 1.20 0.18
C LEU A 69 -12.45 0.91 1.46
N GLN A 70 -11.79 0.29 2.43
CA GLN A 70 -12.36 0.00 3.73
C GLN A 70 -11.39 0.42 4.84
N LEU A 71 -11.95 1.02 5.89
CA LEU A 71 -11.19 1.28 7.12
C LEU A 71 -11.25 0.04 8.01
N ASP A 72 -10.22 -0.15 8.80
CA ASP A 72 -10.26 -1.18 9.83
C ASP A 72 -11.13 -0.74 11.02
N CYS A 73 -11.18 -1.57 12.06
CA CYS A 73 -12.14 -1.39 13.16
C CYS A 73 -11.97 -0.09 13.94
N ASP A 74 -10.78 0.48 13.98
CA ASP A 74 -10.49 1.74 14.68
C ASP A 74 -10.10 2.89 13.75
N GLY A 75 -10.18 2.69 12.44
CA GLY A 75 -10.05 3.77 11.45
C GLY A 75 -8.62 4.19 11.16
N ASP A 76 -7.61 3.45 11.57
CA ASP A 76 -6.21 3.83 11.43
C ASP A 76 -5.44 3.01 10.38
N ALA A 77 -6.11 2.18 9.62
CA ALA A 77 -5.55 1.43 8.50
C ALA A 77 -6.59 1.28 7.40
N LEU A 78 -6.13 1.27 6.16
CA LEU A 78 -6.98 1.10 4.98
C LEU A 78 -6.72 -0.23 4.31
N LEU A 79 -7.76 -0.86 3.82
CA LEU A 79 -7.71 -1.90 2.81
C LEU A 79 -8.20 -1.32 1.50
N MET A 80 -7.33 -1.30 0.50
CA MET A 80 -7.67 -0.86 -0.86
C MET A 80 -7.71 -2.07 -1.78
N ARG A 81 -8.87 -2.37 -2.32
CA ARG A 81 -8.98 -3.44 -3.31
C ARG A 81 -8.93 -2.84 -4.69
N VAL A 82 -8.13 -3.43 -5.57
CA VAL A 82 -7.82 -2.86 -6.88
C VAL A 82 -7.90 -3.90 -7.98
N ASN A 83 -8.05 -3.42 -9.21
CA ASN A 83 -7.77 -4.17 -10.43
C ASN A 83 -6.42 -3.69 -10.95
N PRO A 84 -5.33 -4.45 -10.76
CA PRO A 84 -4.02 -4.00 -11.20
C PRO A 84 -3.87 -4.15 -12.71
N ALA A 85 -3.27 -3.16 -13.36
CA ALA A 85 -2.96 -3.21 -14.79
C ALA A 85 -1.71 -4.06 -15.08
N GLY A 86 -0.92 -4.32 -14.05
CA GLY A 86 0.31 -5.11 -14.16
C GLY A 86 0.91 -5.38 -12.80
N PRO A 87 2.14 -5.89 -12.76
CA PRO A 87 2.81 -6.25 -11.50
C PRO A 87 2.87 -5.07 -10.53
N ALA A 88 2.62 -5.33 -9.25
CA ALA A 88 2.70 -4.30 -8.22
C ALA A 88 4.15 -3.95 -7.86
N CYS A 89 5.04 -4.93 -7.90
CA CYS A 89 6.44 -4.76 -7.51
C CYS A 89 7.28 -4.24 -8.68
N HIS A 90 8.22 -3.32 -8.38
CA HIS A 90 9.15 -2.80 -9.39
C HIS A 90 10.06 -3.88 -9.97
N THR A 91 10.17 -5.04 -9.30
CA THR A 91 10.93 -6.20 -9.80
C THR A 91 10.20 -6.96 -10.89
N GLY A 92 8.95 -6.60 -11.19
CA GLY A 92 8.12 -7.33 -12.15
C GLY A 92 7.28 -8.44 -11.54
N ARG A 93 7.37 -8.65 -10.24
CA ARG A 93 6.54 -9.64 -9.55
C ARG A 93 5.14 -9.09 -9.24
N THR A 94 4.16 -9.97 -9.26
CA THR A 94 2.76 -9.61 -8.99
C THR A 94 2.60 -8.92 -7.64
N SER A 95 3.26 -9.45 -6.61
CA SER A 95 3.22 -8.92 -5.25
C SER A 95 4.59 -8.47 -4.80
N CYS A 96 4.62 -7.43 -3.97
CA CYS A 96 5.83 -7.01 -3.28
C CYS A 96 6.25 -8.02 -2.19
N PHE A 97 5.32 -8.85 -1.73
CA PHE A 97 5.58 -9.82 -0.67
C PHE A 97 6.02 -11.15 -1.29
N HIS A 98 7.31 -11.26 -1.58
CA HIS A 98 7.88 -12.44 -2.22
C HIS A 98 9.22 -12.89 -1.61
N ASN A 99 9.56 -12.39 -0.44
CA ASN A 99 10.79 -12.75 0.27
C ASN A 99 10.45 -13.45 1.58
N PRO A 100 10.39 -14.79 1.61
CA PRO A 100 10.08 -15.49 2.86
C PRO A 100 11.16 -15.23 3.90
N ILE A 101 10.74 -15.14 5.15
CA ILE A 101 11.68 -15.00 6.27
C ILE A 101 12.18 -16.38 6.65
N ASP A 102 13.50 -16.50 6.77
CA ASP A 102 14.10 -17.72 7.34
C ASP A 102 13.77 -17.80 8.84
N PRO A 103 13.41 -18.97 9.38
CA PRO A 103 13.16 -19.12 10.82
C PRO A 103 14.28 -18.61 11.73
N ILE A 104 15.52 -18.68 11.30
CA ILE A 104 16.65 -18.13 12.04
C ILE A 104 16.52 -16.62 12.24
N ASP A 105 16.02 -15.90 11.23
CA ASP A 105 15.90 -14.44 11.29
C ASP A 105 14.88 -14.00 12.33
N TRP A 106 13.84 -14.76 12.54
CA TRP A 106 12.86 -14.38 13.56
C TRP A 106 13.15 -14.92 14.96
N GLN A 107 14.14 -15.75 15.14
CA GLN A 107 14.56 -16.16 16.47
C GLN A 107 15.34 -15.09 17.21
N GLY A 108 15.67 -14.02 16.54
CA GLY A 108 16.15 -12.83 17.20
C GLY A 108 17.63 -12.80 17.49
N GLU A 109 18.39 -13.69 16.96
CA GLU A 109 19.82 -13.75 17.27
C GLU A 109 20.60 -12.61 16.66
N ASN A 110 20.10 -12.06 15.56
CA ASN A 110 20.80 -11.08 14.76
C ASN A 110 20.10 -9.76 14.67
N HIS A 111 18.98 -9.58 15.35
CA HIS A 111 18.31 -8.32 15.19
C HIS A 111 18.52 -7.41 16.38
N ASP A 112 18.42 -6.14 16.07
CA ASP A 112 18.63 -5.10 17.04
C ASP A 112 17.48 -5.04 18.02
N PRO A 113 17.77 -4.70 19.28
CA PRO A 113 16.71 -4.33 20.22
C PRO A 113 16.00 -3.09 19.67
N ARG A 114 14.73 -3.07 19.83
CA ARG A 114 13.92 -1.98 19.28
C ARG A 114 13.27 -1.16 20.34
#